data_8d3cd103db858d3e3ef5732723648b65
#
_entry.id   8d3cd103db858d3e3ef5732723648b65
#
_cell.length_a   1.000
_cell.length_b   1.000
_cell.length_c   1.000
_cell.angle_alpha   90.00
_cell.angle_beta   90.00
_cell.angle_gamma   90.00
#
_symmetry.space_group_name_H-M   'P 1'
#
loop_
_entity.id
_entity.type
_entity.pdbx_description
1 polymer ?
#
loop_
_entity_poly.entity_id
_entity_poly.type
_entity_poly.pdbx_seq_one_letter_code
_entity_poly.pdbx_strand_id
1 'polypeptide(L)'
;ERETTRYLNRVEHLRDWCLSRQIWWGHRVPVWYKGDEMVVGQLPQGDGWVQDEDTLDTWFSSGSWTFSILGWPEKTDDLKTFHPTTWMQMGYEILYLWLMRMILMSAYALEEIPFKDVYIHGMLRDKDGQKFSKSLGNGIDPIEVIEKYSADALRFSVITGVSPGNDSRFYEEKVEAAQRLVNKLWNISRYILTSVDEVVHGRAFKELQPQTLADRWILSRLVRLEEDVSAHLQTAEFSQASEKLREFTWNDFADWYLEISKGQRNNEKTKASTDAILIYVLEHLLTYWHPIMPFVTEHIWSHLDDHELLMAHAWPVMRMLDLDLEAETEMESLQEVISAIRNIRSQNVVAPKKKIQVMIIGGNFQAHSTMIESLAGVEGLTFVTEPPTGEWASAVLSNGQVFVSLEGLIDHEKESAKMKAEVKDLEGYIKSVTSKLENVEFTSKAPEAVVASMREKLKEAREKLERLCT
;
A
#
# COMPACT_ATOMS: atom_id res chain seq x y z
N GLU A 1 -17.60 -6.41 14.27
CA GLU A 1 -18.41 -7.46 14.89
C GLU A 1 -17.64 -8.20 15.99
N ARG A 2 -16.44 -8.75 15.72
CA ARG A 2 -15.59 -9.44 16.71
C ARG A 2 -15.30 -8.58 17.94
N GLU A 3 -14.86 -7.37 17.76
CA GLU A 3 -14.50 -6.47 18.86
C GLU A 3 -15.73 -5.95 19.60
N THR A 4 -16.85 -5.76 18.93
CA THR A 4 -18.15 -5.42 19.54
C THR A 4 -18.61 -6.54 20.47
N THR A 5 -18.54 -7.79 20.03
CA THR A 5 -18.89 -8.95 20.88
C THR A 5 -17.99 -9.06 22.11
N ARG A 6 -16.69 -8.83 21.94
CA ARG A 6 -15.72 -8.80 23.05
C ARG A 6 -16.04 -7.69 24.04
N TYR A 7 -16.33 -6.48 23.55
CA TYR A 7 -16.69 -5.34 24.37
C TYR A 7 -17.94 -5.61 25.20
N LEU A 8 -19.03 -6.04 24.57
CA LEU A 8 -20.30 -6.32 25.24
C LEU A 8 -20.15 -7.40 26.32
N ASN A 9 -19.48 -8.51 25.99
CA ASN A 9 -19.22 -9.58 26.97
C ASN A 9 -18.45 -9.05 28.20
N ARG A 10 -17.50 -8.13 28.01
CA ARG A 10 -16.74 -7.55 29.13
C ARG A 10 -17.57 -6.60 29.98
N VAL A 11 -18.45 -5.82 29.36
CA VAL A 11 -19.37 -4.91 30.08
C VAL A 11 -20.35 -5.72 30.94
N GLU A 12 -20.91 -6.81 30.41
CA GLU A 12 -21.81 -7.71 31.14
C GLU A 12 -21.14 -8.36 32.36
N HIS A 13 -19.83 -8.56 32.31
CA HIS A 13 -19.04 -9.17 33.38
C HIS A 13 -18.09 -8.16 34.06
N LEU A 14 -18.52 -6.90 34.18
CA LEU A 14 -17.73 -5.85 34.79
C LEU A 14 -17.43 -6.17 36.25
N ARG A 15 -16.19 -5.95 36.68
CA ARG A 15 -15.74 -6.15 38.09
C ARG A 15 -15.39 -4.81 38.70
N ASP A 16 -15.40 -4.76 40.03
CA ASP A 16 -14.96 -3.62 40.79
C ASP A 16 -13.53 -3.22 40.39
N TRP A 17 -13.29 -1.94 40.39
CA TRP A 17 -12.02 -1.36 40.04
C TRP A 17 -11.51 -0.46 41.17
N CYS A 18 -10.44 -0.87 41.81
CA CYS A 18 -9.77 -0.04 42.80
C CYS A 18 -9.13 1.17 42.14
N LEU A 19 -9.52 2.36 42.54
CA LEU A 19 -9.05 3.62 41.94
C LEU A 19 -7.75 4.14 42.54
N SER A 20 -7.39 3.74 43.77
CA SER A 20 -6.21 4.25 44.46
C SER A 20 -4.93 3.47 44.11
N ARG A 21 -3.81 4.19 44.02
CA ARG A 21 -2.47 3.68 43.80
C ARG A 21 -1.48 4.31 44.78
N GLN A 22 -0.61 3.48 45.38
CA GLN A 22 0.46 3.88 46.24
C GLN A 22 1.74 4.17 45.44
N ILE A 23 1.68 5.21 44.63
CA ILE A 23 2.80 5.65 43.77
C ILE A 23 3.05 7.14 43.93
N TRP A 24 4.27 7.58 43.70
CA TRP A 24 4.69 8.96 43.95
C TRP A 24 4.17 9.96 42.92
N TRP A 25 3.86 9.51 41.72
CA TRP A 25 3.39 10.36 40.62
C TRP A 25 1.95 10.02 40.22
N GLY A 26 1.14 11.02 40.09
CA GLY A 26 -0.25 10.90 39.71
C GLY A 26 -1.12 12.00 40.31
N HIS A 27 -2.40 12.00 39.94
CA HIS A 27 -3.37 12.88 40.56
C HIS A 27 -3.74 12.33 41.92
N ARG A 28 -3.48 13.09 43.02
CA ARG A 28 -3.86 12.66 44.36
C ARG A 28 -5.36 12.46 44.46
N VAL A 29 -5.77 11.43 45.19
CA VAL A 29 -7.17 11.17 45.49
C VAL A 29 -7.77 12.41 46.16
N PRO A 30 -8.86 13.01 45.62
CA PRO A 30 -9.43 14.25 46.15
C PRO A 30 -10.36 13.98 47.32
N VAL A 31 -9.82 13.34 48.37
CA VAL A 31 -10.53 13.01 49.60
C VAL A 31 -9.76 13.59 50.76
N TRP A 32 -10.47 14.21 51.69
CA TRP A 32 -9.93 14.89 52.85
C TRP A 32 -10.53 14.27 54.13
N TYR A 33 -9.71 14.04 55.11
CA TYR A 33 -10.08 13.43 56.38
C TYR A 33 -9.80 14.37 57.53
N LYS A 34 -10.69 14.38 58.52
CA LYS A 34 -10.51 15.07 59.82
C LYS A 34 -11.20 14.26 60.91
N GLY A 35 -10.44 13.45 61.62
CA GLY A 35 -11.01 12.45 62.53
C GLY A 35 -11.90 11.47 61.76
N ASP A 36 -13.15 11.35 62.11
CA ASP A 36 -14.12 10.46 61.47
C ASP A 36 -14.85 11.15 60.28
N GLU A 37 -14.56 12.44 60.05
CA GLU A 37 -15.16 13.19 58.92
C GLU A 37 -14.38 12.97 57.63
N MET A 38 -15.11 12.78 56.54
CA MET A 38 -14.57 12.63 55.18
C MET A 38 -15.28 13.55 54.21
N VAL A 39 -14.52 14.26 53.39
CA VAL A 39 -15.04 15.14 52.32
C VAL A 39 -14.36 14.83 51.00
N VAL A 40 -15.15 14.70 49.92
CA VAL A 40 -14.67 14.48 48.54
C VAL A 40 -14.68 15.80 47.79
N GLY A 41 -13.61 16.11 47.09
CA GLY A 41 -13.48 17.28 46.23
C GLY A 41 -12.41 18.27 46.68
N GLN A 42 -12.74 19.56 46.74
CA GLN A 42 -11.79 20.61 47.10
C GLN A 42 -11.48 20.57 48.63
N LEU A 43 -10.33 21.13 49.00
CA LEU A 43 -9.95 21.29 50.41
C LEU A 43 -11.07 22.02 51.17
N PRO A 44 -11.64 21.37 52.22
CA PRO A 44 -12.67 22.01 53.06
C PRO A 44 -12.10 23.19 53.83
N GLN A 45 -12.97 24.11 54.27
CA GLN A 45 -12.56 25.22 55.13
C GLN A 45 -12.21 24.77 56.54
N GLY A 46 -11.22 25.43 57.17
CA GLY A 46 -10.76 25.17 58.51
C GLY A 46 -9.56 24.25 58.61
N ASP A 47 -8.90 24.29 59.78
CA ASP A 47 -7.66 23.54 59.98
C ASP A 47 -7.91 22.06 60.32
N GLY A 48 -6.87 21.23 60.14
CA GLY A 48 -6.85 19.83 60.55
C GLY A 48 -7.34 18.84 59.49
N TRP A 49 -7.62 19.27 58.28
CA TRP A 49 -7.91 18.38 57.16
C TRP A 49 -6.63 17.84 56.54
N VAL A 50 -6.58 16.52 56.33
CA VAL A 50 -5.47 15.83 55.67
C VAL A 50 -5.97 15.16 54.40
N GLN A 51 -5.32 15.44 53.30
CA GLN A 51 -5.65 14.79 52.03
C GLN A 51 -5.15 13.35 52.01
N ASP A 52 -5.91 12.49 51.34
CA ASP A 52 -5.51 11.11 51.05
C ASP A 52 -4.10 11.06 50.43
N GLU A 53 -3.25 10.16 50.87
CA GLU A 53 -1.87 10.05 50.37
C GLU A 53 -1.77 9.33 49.04
N ASP A 54 -2.78 8.54 48.70
CA ASP A 54 -2.82 7.76 47.45
C ASP A 54 -3.07 8.66 46.25
N THR A 55 -2.70 8.13 45.07
CA THR A 55 -3.00 8.75 43.77
C THR A 55 -4.08 7.96 43.06
N LEU A 56 -4.77 8.61 42.14
CA LEU A 56 -5.71 7.94 41.26
C LEU A 56 -4.97 7.06 40.23
N ASP A 57 -5.55 5.91 39.91
CA ASP A 57 -5.11 5.09 38.78
C ASP A 57 -5.06 5.94 37.50
N THR A 58 -3.98 5.79 36.72
CA THR A 58 -3.82 6.52 35.45
C THR A 58 -5.00 6.33 34.50
N TRP A 59 -5.66 5.18 34.54
CA TRP A 59 -6.85 4.93 33.73
C TRP A 59 -8.08 5.73 34.12
N PHE A 60 -8.08 6.31 35.31
CA PHE A 60 -9.15 7.23 35.76
C PHE A 60 -9.08 8.55 34.96
N SER A 61 -7.93 9.18 34.92
CA SER A 61 -7.72 10.41 34.13
C SER A 61 -7.85 10.12 32.65
N SER A 62 -7.32 8.98 32.17
CA SER A 62 -7.46 8.54 30.78
C SER A 62 -8.92 8.28 30.39
N GLY A 63 -9.74 7.77 31.31
CA GLY A 63 -11.16 7.52 31.07
C GLY A 63 -12.01 8.80 30.98
N SER A 64 -11.63 9.87 31.69
CA SER A 64 -12.29 11.16 31.62
C SER A 64 -11.76 12.08 30.52
N TRP A 65 -10.69 11.68 29.82
CA TRP A 65 -9.97 12.53 28.86
C TRP A 65 -10.85 13.15 27.78
N THR A 66 -11.83 12.42 27.25
CA THR A 66 -12.69 12.87 26.14
C THR A 66 -13.50 14.12 26.43
N PHE A 67 -13.72 14.46 27.68
CA PHE A 67 -14.49 15.62 28.09
C PHE A 67 -13.76 16.54 29.05
N SER A 68 -12.86 16.01 29.90
CA SER A 68 -12.15 16.81 30.90
C SER A 68 -11.21 17.85 30.26
N ILE A 69 -10.51 17.48 29.16
CA ILE A 69 -9.63 18.43 28.43
C ILE A 69 -10.41 19.51 27.67
N LEU A 70 -11.69 19.29 27.43
CA LEU A 70 -12.58 20.24 26.77
C LEU A 70 -13.26 21.21 27.75
N GLY A 71 -12.87 21.17 29.03
CA GLY A 71 -13.30 22.11 30.05
C GLY A 71 -14.47 21.65 30.93
N TRP A 72 -14.93 20.40 30.79
CA TRP A 72 -15.94 19.87 31.73
C TRP A 72 -15.46 20.00 33.19
N PRO A 73 -16.31 20.39 34.18
CA PRO A 73 -17.79 20.43 34.13
C PRO A 73 -18.41 21.69 33.53
N GLU A 74 -17.63 22.64 33.06
CA GLU A 74 -18.12 23.84 32.44
C GLU A 74 -18.63 23.59 31.03
N LYS A 75 -19.66 24.33 30.61
CA LYS A 75 -20.24 24.24 29.25
C LYS A 75 -19.44 25.09 28.28
N THR A 76 -18.24 24.69 27.94
CA THR A 76 -17.36 25.41 27.04
C THR A 76 -17.77 25.25 25.56
N ASP A 77 -17.34 26.18 24.71
CA ASP A 77 -17.52 26.06 23.27
C ASP A 77 -16.73 24.85 22.68
N ASP A 78 -15.57 24.52 23.25
CA ASP A 78 -14.77 23.35 22.89
C ASP A 78 -15.53 22.06 23.18
N LEU A 79 -16.12 21.92 24.38
CA LEU A 79 -16.93 20.75 24.73
C LEU A 79 -18.10 20.58 23.75
N LYS A 80 -18.78 21.68 23.41
CA LYS A 80 -19.91 21.66 22.48
C LYS A 80 -19.49 21.30 21.04
N THR A 81 -18.28 21.71 20.63
CA THR A 81 -17.78 21.51 19.26
C THR A 81 -17.14 20.14 19.05
N PHE A 82 -16.34 19.68 20.02
CA PHE A 82 -15.48 18.52 19.87
C PHE A 82 -15.96 17.28 20.60
N HIS A 83 -17.04 17.33 21.37
CA HIS A 83 -17.69 16.19 21.98
C HIS A 83 -19.07 15.94 21.35
N PRO A 84 -19.40 14.70 20.90
CA PRO A 84 -18.56 13.51 20.79
C PRO A 84 -17.43 13.65 19.75
N THR A 85 -16.28 13.08 20.05
CA THR A 85 -15.17 12.99 19.08
C THR A 85 -15.56 12.16 17.87
N THR A 86 -15.24 12.62 16.66
CA THR A 86 -15.68 11.99 15.43
C THR A 86 -15.07 10.59 15.26
N TRP A 87 -13.75 10.45 15.50
CA TRP A 87 -13.02 9.22 15.24
C TRP A 87 -11.94 8.97 16.29
N MET A 88 -11.89 7.76 16.82
CA MET A 88 -10.93 7.30 17.80
C MET A 88 -10.18 6.09 17.25
N GLN A 89 -8.85 6.08 17.45
CA GLN A 89 -8.00 4.98 17.00
C GLN A 89 -7.21 4.41 18.19
N MET A 90 -7.14 3.08 18.29
CA MET A 90 -6.44 2.39 19.37
C MET A 90 -6.09 0.94 19.03
N GLY A 91 -5.12 0.37 19.77
CA GLY A 91 -4.83 -1.06 19.73
C GLY A 91 -5.87 -1.89 20.50
N TYR A 92 -6.13 -3.10 20.05
CA TYR A 92 -7.14 -3.98 20.67
C TYR A 92 -6.83 -4.33 22.13
N GLU A 93 -5.56 -4.26 22.55
CA GLU A 93 -5.16 -4.65 23.93
C GLU A 93 -5.66 -3.70 25.00
N ILE A 94 -5.94 -2.44 24.67
CA ILE A 94 -6.44 -1.45 25.63
C ILE A 94 -7.95 -1.21 25.50
N LEU A 95 -8.66 -2.04 24.75
CA LEU A 95 -10.11 -1.97 24.58
C LEU A 95 -10.85 -1.90 25.93
N TYR A 96 -10.47 -2.75 26.91
CA TYR A 96 -11.10 -2.80 28.22
C TYR A 96 -10.53 -1.81 29.22
N LEU A 97 -9.28 -1.42 29.02
CA LEU A 97 -8.58 -0.52 29.95
C LEU A 97 -8.89 0.95 29.67
N TRP A 98 -9.11 1.28 28.41
CA TRP A 98 -9.27 2.66 27.97
C TRP A 98 -10.64 2.93 27.33
N LEU A 99 -10.97 2.31 26.23
CA LEU A 99 -12.22 2.59 25.50
C LEU A 99 -13.44 2.39 26.41
N MET A 100 -13.52 1.23 27.04
CA MET A 100 -14.65 0.92 27.92
C MET A 100 -14.80 1.96 29.04
N ARG A 101 -13.69 2.40 29.66
CA ARG A 101 -13.73 3.43 30.70
C ARG A 101 -14.13 4.78 30.18
N MET A 102 -13.64 5.20 29.01
CA MET A 102 -14.08 6.45 28.39
C MET A 102 -15.57 6.46 28.11
N ILE A 103 -16.12 5.36 27.58
CA ILE A 103 -17.55 5.24 27.32
C ILE A 103 -18.36 5.31 28.61
N LEU A 104 -17.98 4.54 29.65
CA LEU A 104 -18.69 4.51 30.93
C LEU A 104 -18.64 5.88 31.64
N MET A 105 -17.47 6.53 31.65
CA MET A 105 -17.30 7.83 32.31
C MET A 105 -18.04 8.95 31.56
N SER A 106 -17.98 8.96 30.24
CA SER A 106 -18.72 9.96 29.43
C SER A 106 -20.23 9.76 29.57
N ALA A 107 -20.70 8.52 29.48
CA ALA A 107 -22.12 8.22 29.71
C ALA A 107 -22.61 8.62 31.10
N TYR A 108 -21.77 8.46 32.14
CA TYR A 108 -22.09 8.88 33.50
C TYR A 108 -22.07 10.40 33.68
N ALA A 109 -21.06 11.10 33.12
CA ALA A 109 -20.84 12.52 33.34
C ALA A 109 -21.69 13.43 32.43
N LEU A 110 -21.92 12.99 31.19
CA LEU A 110 -22.55 13.79 30.15
C LEU A 110 -23.81 13.15 29.57
N GLU A 111 -24.14 11.91 29.93
CA GLU A 111 -25.22 11.11 29.32
C GLU A 111 -25.03 10.90 27.81
N GLU A 112 -23.79 10.97 27.34
CA GLU A 112 -23.41 10.88 25.93
C GLU A 112 -22.30 9.87 25.66
N ILE A 113 -22.33 9.22 24.49
CA ILE A 113 -21.25 8.34 24.01
C ILE A 113 -20.11 9.22 23.46
N PRO A 114 -18.83 8.99 23.84
CA PRO A 114 -17.75 9.91 23.52
C PRO A 114 -17.23 9.86 22.09
N PHE A 115 -17.59 8.84 21.29
CA PHE A 115 -17.08 8.64 19.92
C PHE A 115 -18.19 8.27 18.96
N LYS A 116 -18.09 8.74 17.71
CA LYS A 116 -18.94 8.26 16.62
C LYS A 116 -18.42 6.95 16.06
N ASP A 117 -17.11 6.92 15.75
CA ASP A 117 -16.42 5.76 15.21
C ASP A 117 -15.18 5.39 16.03
N VAL A 118 -14.91 4.10 16.17
CA VAL A 118 -13.72 3.57 16.83
C VAL A 118 -13.00 2.60 15.91
N TYR A 119 -11.80 2.98 15.48
CA TYR A 119 -10.90 2.13 14.70
C TYR A 119 -9.96 1.36 15.62
N ILE A 120 -10.02 0.03 15.54
CA ILE A 120 -9.19 -0.86 16.35
C ILE A 120 -8.14 -1.50 15.45
N HIS A 121 -6.87 -1.17 15.69
CA HIS A 121 -5.75 -1.76 14.97
C HIS A 121 -5.12 -2.93 15.74
N GLY A 122 -4.35 -3.76 15.02
CA GLY A 122 -3.51 -4.80 15.60
C GLY A 122 -2.19 -4.25 16.17
N MET A 123 -1.38 -5.15 16.71
CA MET A 123 -0.05 -4.82 17.23
C MET A 123 1.02 -5.01 16.17
N LEU A 124 2.02 -4.13 16.20
CA LEU A 124 3.23 -4.34 15.42
C LEU A 124 4.12 -5.36 16.15
N ARG A 125 4.61 -6.34 15.41
CA ARG A 125 5.50 -7.41 15.88
C ARG A 125 6.80 -7.41 15.09
N ASP A 126 7.85 -7.98 15.65
CA ASP A 126 9.11 -8.16 14.95
C ASP A 126 8.97 -9.22 13.82
N LYS A 127 10.06 -9.43 13.09
CA LYS A 127 10.11 -10.40 11.97
C LYS A 127 9.73 -11.83 12.38
N ASP A 128 9.99 -12.19 13.64
CA ASP A 128 9.72 -13.52 14.20
C ASP A 128 8.31 -13.61 14.83
N GLY A 129 7.55 -12.51 14.81
CA GLY A 129 6.19 -12.41 15.33
C GLY A 129 6.13 -12.14 16.84
N GLN A 130 7.24 -11.76 17.47
CA GLN A 130 7.26 -11.42 18.88
C GLN A 130 6.87 -9.95 19.10
N LYS A 131 6.28 -9.66 20.26
CA LYS A 131 5.97 -8.29 20.65
C LYS A 131 7.27 -7.50 20.88
N PHE A 132 7.32 -6.26 20.40
CA PHE A 132 8.41 -5.35 20.73
C PHE A 132 8.49 -5.10 22.23
N SER A 133 9.66 -5.29 22.82
CA SER A 133 9.91 -5.15 24.26
C SER A 133 11.33 -4.67 24.53
N LYS A 134 11.48 -3.75 25.46
CA LYS A 134 12.79 -3.30 25.93
C LYS A 134 13.63 -4.45 26.52
N SER A 135 12.96 -5.41 27.18
CA SER A 135 13.63 -6.57 27.79
C SER A 135 14.15 -7.58 26.76
N LEU A 136 13.54 -7.65 25.58
CA LEU A 136 13.99 -8.51 24.48
C LEU A 136 15.03 -7.84 23.60
N GLY A 137 15.23 -6.52 23.72
CA GLY A 137 16.16 -5.77 22.89
C GLY A 137 15.80 -5.76 21.38
N ASN A 138 14.56 -6.11 21.04
CA ASN A 138 14.07 -6.14 19.68
C ASN A 138 13.36 -4.84 19.25
N GLY A 139 13.45 -3.79 20.08
CA GLY A 139 12.92 -2.47 19.77
C GLY A 139 13.62 -1.86 18.53
N ILE A 140 12.86 -1.19 17.70
CA ILE A 140 13.36 -0.45 16.55
C ILE A 140 13.07 1.01 16.78
N ASP A 141 14.11 1.86 16.67
CA ASP A 141 13.92 3.30 16.71
C ASP A 141 13.39 3.79 15.36
N PRO A 142 12.18 4.38 15.32
CA PRO A 142 11.63 4.93 14.08
C PRO A 142 12.54 6.01 13.46
N ILE A 143 13.29 6.76 14.25
CA ILE A 143 14.17 7.82 13.74
C ILE A 143 15.32 7.22 12.94
N GLU A 144 15.96 6.15 13.42
CA GLU A 144 17.01 5.45 12.67
C GLU A 144 16.49 4.92 11.33
N VAL A 145 15.26 4.39 11.31
CA VAL A 145 14.62 3.92 10.08
C VAL A 145 14.34 5.08 9.12
N ILE A 146 13.87 6.22 9.64
CA ILE A 146 13.60 7.43 8.85
C ILE A 146 14.88 8.00 8.23
N GLU A 147 15.98 8.05 9.00
CA GLU A 147 17.28 8.50 8.51
C GLU A 147 17.84 7.59 7.40
N LYS A 148 17.63 6.28 7.52
CA LYS A 148 18.11 5.30 6.55
C LYS A 148 17.30 5.26 5.25
N TYR A 149 16.00 5.41 5.35
CA TYR A 149 15.08 5.31 4.21
C TYR A 149 14.36 6.64 3.94
N SER A 150 13.23 6.86 4.59
CA SER A 150 12.48 8.12 4.67
C SER A 150 11.26 7.95 5.58
N ALA A 151 10.71 9.07 6.05
CA ALA A 151 9.46 9.06 6.82
C ALA A 151 8.30 8.47 5.99
N ASP A 152 8.20 8.81 4.71
CA ASP A 152 7.14 8.30 3.82
C ASP A 152 7.24 6.80 3.59
N ALA A 153 8.46 6.27 3.44
CA ALA A 153 8.66 4.83 3.31
C ALA A 153 8.25 4.07 4.57
N LEU A 154 8.61 4.58 5.75
CA LEU A 154 8.18 4.00 7.02
C LEU A 154 6.66 4.04 7.15
N ARG A 155 6.02 5.19 6.90
CA ARG A 155 4.56 5.37 6.97
C ARG A 155 3.82 4.40 6.04
N PHE A 156 4.21 4.34 4.78
CA PHE A 156 3.62 3.43 3.80
C PHE A 156 3.83 1.96 4.21
N SER A 157 5.03 1.59 4.69
CA SER A 157 5.34 0.22 5.09
C SER A 157 4.47 -0.31 6.23
N VAL A 158 4.07 0.55 7.19
CA VAL A 158 3.22 0.12 8.32
C VAL A 158 1.73 0.08 7.99
N ILE A 159 1.29 0.76 6.93
CA ILE A 159 -0.10 0.79 6.48
C ILE A 159 -0.40 -0.36 5.52
N THR A 160 0.50 -0.65 4.58
CA THR A 160 0.26 -1.63 3.51
C THR A 160 0.32 -3.07 4.00
N GLY A 161 -0.53 -3.93 3.45
CA GLY A 161 -0.60 -5.36 3.80
C GLY A 161 -1.14 -5.64 5.20
N VAL A 162 -1.91 -4.72 5.78
CA VAL A 162 -2.47 -4.83 7.13
C VAL A 162 -4.00 -4.81 7.06
N SER A 163 -4.64 -5.75 7.73
CA SER A 163 -6.09 -5.75 7.92
C SER A 163 -6.45 -5.19 9.29
N PRO A 164 -7.56 -4.46 9.44
CA PRO A 164 -8.02 -3.92 10.72
C PRO A 164 -8.09 -5.00 11.83
N GLY A 165 -7.58 -4.68 13.01
CA GLY A 165 -7.58 -5.57 14.18
C GLY A 165 -6.61 -6.77 14.13
N ASN A 166 -5.83 -6.91 13.09
CA ASN A 166 -4.82 -7.97 12.96
C ASN A 166 -3.41 -7.44 13.20
N ASP A 167 -2.58 -8.26 13.86
CA ASP A 167 -1.18 -7.96 14.07
C ASP A 167 -0.42 -7.97 12.73
N SER A 168 0.54 -7.08 12.60
CA SER A 168 1.44 -7.03 11.44
C SER A 168 2.89 -7.22 11.86
N ARG A 169 3.69 -7.79 10.96
CA ARG A 169 5.13 -7.94 11.18
C ARG A 169 5.88 -6.76 10.57
N PHE A 170 6.82 -6.24 11.31
CA PHE A 170 7.77 -5.24 10.85
C PHE A 170 9.12 -5.90 10.56
N TYR A 171 9.64 -5.64 9.40
CA TYR A 171 10.98 -6.04 8.96
C TYR A 171 11.49 -5.03 7.94
N GLU A 172 12.81 -4.87 7.91
CA GLU A 172 13.44 -3.76 7.19
C GLU A 172 13.24 -3.83 5.67
N GLU A 173 13.19 -5.02 5.10
CA GLU A 173 12.96 -5.24 3.67
C GLU A 173 11.60 -4.71 3.21
N LYS A 174 10.62 -4.65 4.11
CA LYS A 174 9.31 -4.04 3.83
C LYS A 174 9.43 -2.53 3.65
N VAL A 175 10.26 -1.88 4.49
CA VAL A 175 10.53 -0.44 4.37
C VAL A 175 11.34 -0.14 3.12
N GLU A 176 12.33 -0.96 2.79
CA GLU A 176 13.10 -0.85 1.56
C GLU A 176 12.20 -0.95 0.31
N ALA A 177 11.26 -1.90 0.30
CA ALA A 177 10.29 -2.02 -0.79
C ALA A 177 9.38 -0.76 -0.89
N ALA A 178 8.97 -0.20 0.26
CA ALA A 178 8.22 1.05 0.32
C ALA A 178 9.04 2.23 -0.24
N GLN A 179 10.34 2.32 0.10
CA GLN A 179 11.23 3.35 -0.41
C GLN A 179 11.37 3.30 -1.94
N ARG A 180 11.32 2.11 -2.54
CA ARG A 180 11.30 1.98 -4.01
C ARG A 180 10.09 2.66 -4.65
N LEU A 181 8.91 2.59 -4.00
CA LEU A 181 7.72 3.29 -4.47
C LEU A 181 7.86 4.81 -4.32
N VAL A 182 8.38 5.30 -3.19
CA VAL A 182 8.67 6.73 -2.99
C VAL A 182 9.60 7.23 -4.09
N ASN A 183 10.69 6.50 -4.37
CA ASN A 183 11.62 6.82 -5.45
C ASN A 183 10.98 6.73 -6.85
N LYS A 184 10.05 5.78 -7.07
CA LYS A 184 9.33 5.69 -8.33
C LYS A 184 8.45 6.92 -8.54
N LEU A 185 7.68 7.33 -7.52
CA LEU A 185 6.84 8.54 -7.58
C LEU A 185 7.70 9.79 -7.84
N TRP A 186 8.81 9.93 -7.12
CA TRP A 186 9.76 11.03 -7.35
C TRP A 186 10.27 11.07 -8.80
N ASN A 187 10.68 9.93 -9.35
CA ASN A 187 11.20 9.86 -10.70
C ASN A 187 10.15 10.14 -11.78
N ILE A 188 8.92 9.68 -11.58
CA ILE A 188 7.77 9.99 -12.43
C ILE A 188 7.54 11.51 -12.44
N SER A 189 7.43 12.11 -11.26
CA SER A 189 7.19 13.53 -11.09
C SER A 189 8.31 14.38 -11.70
N ARG A 190 9.56 14.01 -11.42
CA ARG A 190 10.72 14.69 -12.03
C ARG A 190 10.69 14.63 -13.55
N TYR A 191 10.39 13.46 -14.13
CA TYR A 191 10.27 13.33 -15.59
C TYR A 191 9.19 14.26 -16.14
N ILE A 192 8.01 14.27 -15.55
CA ILE A 192 6.88 15.10 -16.00
C ILE A 192 7.27 16.58 -15.90
N LEU A 193 7.67 17.04 -14.71
CA LEU A 193 7.98 18.45 -14.43
C LEU A 193 9.16 18.99 -15.27
N THR A 194 10.11 18.14 -15.63
CA THR A 194 11.24 18.57 -16.50
C THR A 194 10.97 18.44 -17.99
N SER A 195 9.91 17.74 -18.36
CA SER A 195 9.58 17.46 -19.77
C SER A 195 8.43 18.29 -20.30
N VAL A 196 7.50 18.71 -19.45
CA VAL A 196 6.32 19.48 -19.83
C VAL A 196 6.64 20.98 -19.75
N ASP A 197 6.15 21.76 -20.70
CA ASP A 197 6.39 23.20 -20.73
C ASP A 197 5.67 23.91 -19.58
N GLU A 198 6.32 24.89 -18.92
CA GLU A 198 5.77 25.67 -17.79
C GLU A 198 4.40 26.29 -18.06
N VAL A 199 4.09 26.59 -19.31
CA VAL A 199 2.81 27.18 -19.73
C VAL A 199 1.61 26.27 -19.45
N VAL A 200 1.83 24.98 -19.27
CA VAL A 200 0.78 23.96 -18.97
C VAL A 200 0.56 23.84 -17.47
N HIS A 201 1.55 24.20 -16.66
CA HIS A 201 1.46 24.20 -15.21
C HIS A 201 0.39 25.21 -14.76
N GLY A 202 -0.57 24.78 -13.97
CA GLY A 202 -1.66 25.62 -13.44
C GLY A 202 -2.79 25.93 -14.43
N ARG A 203 -2.77 25.46 -15.67
CA ARG A 203 -3.94 25.44 -16.54
C ARG A 203 -4.83 24.27 -16.19
N ALA A 204 -5.53 24.41 -15.08
CA ALA A 204 -6.56 23.49 -14.68
C ALA A 204 -7.48 23.10 -15.83
N PHE A 205 -7.59 21.80 -16.07
CA PHE A 205 -8.84 21.08 -16.18
C PHE A 205 -9.93 21.50 -17.19
N LYS A 206 -10.13 22.76 -17.52
CA LYS A 206 -11.24 23.18 -18.38
C LYS A 206 -11.12 22.71 -19.84
N GLU A 207 -9.97 22.17 -20.22
CA GLU A 207 -9.66 21.83 -21.61
C GLU A 207 -9.01 20.44 -21.79
N LEU A 208 -9.20 19.50 -20.85
CA LEU A 208 -8.75 18.12 -21.08
C LEU A 208 -9.56 17.52 -22.24
N GLN A 209 -8.94 17.49 -23.40
CA GLN A 209 -9.49 16.81 -24.57
C GLN A 209 -8.61 15.61 -24.89
N PRO A 210 -8.95 14.40 -24.43
CA PRO A 210 -8.22 13.20 -24.76
C PRO A 210 -8.21 12.98 -26.28
N GLN A 211 -7.04 12.92 -26.89
CA GLN A 211 -6.87 12.79 -28.33
C GLN A 211 -6.60 11.35 -28.77
N THR A 212 -6.20 10.49 -27.82
CA THR A 212 -5.78 9.13 -28.12
C THR A 212 -6.52 8.11 -27.25
N LEU A 213 -6.46 6.84 -27.63
CA LEU A 213 -6.95 5.73 -26.81
C LEU A 213 -6.31 5.74 -25.42
N ALA A 214 -4.99 5.91 -25.35
CA ALA A 214 -4.27 5.90 -24.08
C ALA A 214 -4.68 7.07 -23.15
N ASP A 215 -5.00 8.23 -23.72
CA ASP A 215 -5.51 9.37 -22.95
C ASP A 215 -6.88 9.06 -22.35
N ARG A 216 -7.81 8.52 -23.13
CA ARG A 216 -9.14 8.10 -22.68
C ARG A 216 -9.03 7.01 -21.60
N TRP A 217 -8.18 6.04 -21.84
CA TRP A 217 -7.94 4.94 -20.90
C TRP A 217 -7.41 5.42 -19.55
N ILE A 218 -6.34 6.22 -19.52
CA ILE A 218 -5.75 6.63 -18.24
C ILE A 218 -6.68 7.52 -17.42
N LEU A 219 -7.49 8.36 -18.08
CA LEU A 219 -8.49 9.17 -17.40
C LEU A 219 -9.63 8.30 -16.84
N SER A 220 -10.11 7.30 -17.58
CA SER A 220 -11.08 6.33 -17.08
C SER A 220 -10.53 5.55 -15.87
N ARG A 221 -9.28 5.10 -15.93
CA ARG A 221 -8.58 4.42 -14.83
C ARG A 221 -8.43 5.32 -13.60
N LEU A 222 -8.22 6.62 -13.80
CA LEU A 222 -8.12 7.60 -12.71
C LEU A 222 -9.48 7.80 -12.01
N VAL A 223 -10.59 7.81 -12.75
CA VAL A 223 -11.94 7.85 -12.18
C VAL A 223 -12.18 6.64 -11.27
N ARG A 224 -11.86 5.43 -11.75
CA ARG A 224 -11.95 4.22 -10.91
C ARG A 224 -11.08 4.30 -9.66
N LEU A 225 -9.86 4.81 -9.80
CA LEU A 225 -8.95 4.97 -8.67
C LEU A 225 -9.56 5.88 -7.61
N GLU A 226 -10.14 7.01 -8.02
CA GLU A 226 -10.80 7.95 -7.09
C GLU A 226 -11.93 7.27 -6.31
N GLU A 227 -12.82 6.58 -7.05
CA GLU A 227 -13.94 5.85 -6.44
C GLU A 227 -13.45 4.79 -5.45
N ASP A 228 -12.51 3.94 -5.85
CA ASP A 228 -11.94 2.88 -5.02
C ASP A 228 -11.25 3.45 -3.77
N VAL A 229 -10.36 4.43 -3.95
CA VAL A 229 -9.58 5.03 -2.85
C VAL A 229 -10.49 5.78 -1.88
N SER A 230 -11.43 6.58 -2.38
CA SER A 230 -12.37 7.31 -1.54
C SER A 230 -13.26 6.36 -0.74
N ALA A 231 -13.77 5.30 -1.36
CA ALA A 231 -14.59 4.29 -0.67
C ALA A 231 -13.78 3.57 0.44
N HIS A 232 -12.56 3.13 0.15
CA HIS A 232 -11.71 2.46 1.13
C HIS A 232 -11.28 3.39 2.27
N LEU A 233 -11.00 4.67 2.00
CA LEU A 233 -10.68 5.62 3.06
C LEU A 233 -11.89 5.92 3.96
N GLN A 234 -13.11 6.01 3.40
CA GLN A 234 -14.33 6.19 4.17
C GLN A 234 -14.63 5.03 5.10
N THR A 235 -14.27 3.81 4.72
CA THR A 235 -14.42 2.60 5.55
C THR A 235 -13.18 2.29 6.39
N ALA A 236 -12.18 3.18 6.42
CA ALA A 236 -10.89 3.01 7.10
C ALA A 236 -10.10 1.75 6.67
N GLU A 237 -10.26 1.34 5.43
CA GLU A 237 -9.52 0.25 4.80
C GLU A 237 -8.21 0.77 4.16
N PHE A 238 -7.35 1.38 4.96
CA PHE A 238 -6.15 2.11 4.52
C PHE A 238 -5.20 1.25 3.69
N SER A 239 -5.11 -0.05 3.99
CA SER A 239 -4.27 -0.97 3.21
C SER A 239 -4.79 -1.14 1.79
N GLN A 240 -6.09 -1.34 1.60
CA GLN A 240 -6.72 -1.47 0.28
C GLN A 240 -6.57 -0.18 -0.52
N ALA A 241 -6.84 0.98 0.09
CA ALA A 241 -6.62 2.27 -0.56
C ALA A 241 -5.17 2.42 -1.04
N SER A 242 -4.20 2.07 -0.19
CA SER A 242 -2.78 2.17 -0.51
C SER A 242 -2.34 1.20 -1.62
N GLU A 243 -2.90 0.00 -1.68
CA GLU A 243 -2.60 -0.97 -2.75
C GLU A 243 -3.19 -0.52 -4.10
N LYS A 244 -4.40 0.02 -4.13
CA LYS A 244 -5.00 0.61 -5.35
C LYS A 244 -4.16 1.76 -5.88
N LEU A 245 -3.73 2.66 -4.99
CA LEU A 245 -2.81 3.75 -5.35
C LEU A 245 -1.48 3.24 -5.90
N ARG A 246 -0.89 2.22 -5.26
CA ARG A 246 0.37 1.61 -5.72
C ARG A 246 0.22 0.98 -7.09
N GLU A 247 -0.85 0.21 -7.29
CA GLU A 247 -1.14 -0.48 -8.54
C GLU A 247 -1.29 0.50 -9.70
N PHE A 248 -2.12 1.53 -9.53
CA PHE A 248 -2.30 2.55 -10.55
C PHE A 248 -1.01 3.34 -10.80
N THR A 249 -0.32 3.80 -9.74
CA THR A 249 0.89 4.60 -9.87
C THR A 249 1.99 3.85 -10.61
N TRP A 250 2.18 2.58 -10.27
CA TRP A 250 3.27 1.78 -10.82
C TRP A 250 2.91 1.21 -12.19
N ASN A 251 1.79 0.48 -12.28
CA ASN A 251 1.43 -0.23 -13.49
C ASN A 251 0.79 0.70 -14.52
N ASP A 252 -0.39 1.25 -14.21
CA ASP A 252 -1.17 1.99 -15.21
C ASP A 252 -0.44 3.26 -15.64
N PHE A 253 -0.01 4.06 -14.68
CA PHE A 253 0.58 5.36 -14.99
C PHE A 253 2.06 5.25 -15.42
N ALA A 254 2.93 4.65 -14.59
CA ALA A 254 4.36 4.67 -14.87
C ALA A 254 4.79 3.69 -15.97
N ASP A 255 4.30 2.45 -15.94
CA ASP A 255 4.78 1.41 -16.85
C ASP A 255 4.06 1.43 -18.20
N TRP A 256 2.84 1.98 -18.23
CA TRP A 256 2.08 2.10 -19.48
C TRP A 256 1.94 3.54 -19.96
N TYR A 257 1.14 4.38 -19.28
CA TYR A 257 0.81 5.69 -19.84
C TYR A 257 2.04 6.58 -20.05
N LEU A 258 2.94 6.62 -19.07
CA LEU A 258 4.17 7.42 -19.18
C LEU A 258 5.07 6.97 -20.34
N GLU A 259 5.14 5.67 -20.61
CA GLU A 259 5.90 5.16 -21.76
C GLU A 259 5.21 5.48 -23.10
N ILE A 260 3.89 5.35 -23.16
CA ILE A 260 3.08 5.71 -24.34
C ILE A 260 3.19 7.22 -24.61
N SER A 261 3.12 8.05 -23.59
CA SER A 261 3.15 9.50 -23.68
C SER A 261 4.42 10.03 -24.37
N LYS A 262 5.56 9.32 -24.24
CA LYS A 262 6.81 9.68 -24.95
C LYS A 262 6.63 9.72 -26.47
N GLY A 263 5.89 8.75 -27.01
CA GLY A 263 5.55 8.71 -28.44
C GLY A 263 4.55 9.80 -28.84
N GLN A 264 3.50 9.98 -28.04
CA GLN A 264 2.47 11.00 -28.26
C GLN A 264 3.02 12.42 -28.24
N ARG A 265 3.98 12.71 -27.36
CA ARG A 265 4.64 14.02 -27.25
C ARG A 265 5.55 14.36 -28.43
N ASN A 266 5.97 13.38 -29.22
CA ASN A 266 6.70 13.61 -30.48
C ASN A 266 5.77 14.04 -31.62
N ASN A 267 4.45 14.02 -31.42
CA ASN A 267 3.46 14.43 -32.40
C ASN A 267 2.82 15.75 -31.96
N GLU A 268 3.00 16.80 -32.75
CA GLU A 268 2.48 18.15 -32.46
C GLU A 268 0.96 18.18 -32.20
N LYS A 269 0.19 17.26 -32.78
CA LYS A 269 -1.27 17.22 -32.59
C LYS A 269 -1.70 16.70 -31.24
N THR A 270 -0.91 15.80 -30.66
CA THR A 270 -1.24 15.14 -29.38
C THR A 270 -0.42 15.69 -28.21
N LYS A 271 0.70 16.37 -28.46
CA LYS A 271 1.61 16.86 -27.41
C LYS A 271 0.90 17.66 -26.33
N ALA A 272 0.13 18.68 -26.71
CA ALA A 272 -0.50 19.58 -25.75
C ALA A 272 -1.54 18.87 -24.87
N SER A 273 -2.34 17.97 -25.45
CA SER A 273 -3.29 17.14 -24.69
C SER A 273 -2.57 16.17 -23.75
N THR A 274 -1.53 15.50 -24.24
CA THR A 274 -0.76 14.55 -23.46
C THR A 274 -0.06 15.25 -22.28
N ASP A 275 0.56 16.41 -22.51
CA ASP A 275 1.21 17.20 -21.46
C ASP A 275 0.21 17.63 -20.38
N ALA A 276 -0.98 18.09 -20.79
CA ALA A 276 -2.05 18.44 -19.84
C ALA A 276 -2.52 17.25 -19.00
N ILE A 277 -2.69 16.08 -19.63
CA ILE A 277 -3.12 14.86 -18.93
C ILE A 277 -2.03 14.35 -17.97
N LEU A 278 -0.75 14.43 -18.35
CA LEU A 278 0.36 14.06 -17.45
C LEU A 278 0.36 14.89 -16.16
N ILE A 279 0.21 16.22 -16.27
CA ILE A 279 0.12 17.11 -15.11
C ILE A 279 -1.13 16.78 -14.30
N TYR A 280 -2.29 16.65 -14.96
CA TYR A 280 -3.55 16.35 -14.30
C TYR A 280 -3.51 15.06 -13.47
N VAL A 281 -3.02 13.97 -14.06
CA VAL A 281 -2.89 12.69 -13.33
C VAL A 281 -1.89 12.81 -12.19
N LEU A 282 -0.79 13.57 -12.38
CA LEU A 282 0.19 13.80 -11.32
C LEU A 282 -0.42 14.55 -10.14
N GLU A 283 -1.15 15.65 -10.36
CA GLU A 283 -1.82 16.44 -9.30
C GLU A 283 -2.75 15.56 -8.46
N HIS A 284 -3.57 14.70 -9.11
CA HIS A 284 -4.47 13.78 -8.42
C HIS A 284 -3.71 12.72 -7.64
N LEU A 285 -2.66 12.13 -8.22
CA LEU A 285 -1.83 11.15 -7.51
C LEU A 285 -1.16 11.75 -6.29
N LEU A 286 -0.64 12.97 -6.37
CA LEU A 286 -0.04 13.64 -5.22
C LEU A 286 -1.07 13.85 -4.11
N THR A 287 -2.29 14.27 -4.46
CA THR A 287 -3.37 14.47 -3.50
C THR A 287 -3.81 13.16 -2.85
N TYR A 288 -3.98 12.09 -3.64
CA TYR A 288 -4.38 10.78 -3.08
C TYR A 288 -3.30 10.13 -2.22
N TRP A 289 -2.02 10.32 -2.56
CA TRP A 289 -0.90 9.80 -1.77
C TRP A 289 -0.60 10.63 -0.52
N HIS A 290 -1.00 11.91 -0.49
CA HIS A 290 -0.62 12.83 0.58
C HIS A 290 -0.97 12.33 2.00
N PRO A 291 -2.13 11.76 2.30
CA PRO A 291 -2.44 11.23 3.62
C PRO A 291 -1.46 10.13 4.09
N ILE A 292 -0.85 9.41 3.17
CA ILE A 292 0.06 8.29 3.44
C ILE A 292 1.52 8.75 3.39
N MET A 293 1.90 9.49 2.34
CA MET A 293 3.28 9.94 2.05
C MET A 293 3.35 11.48 1.96
N PRO A 294 3.12 12.21 3.08
CA PRO A 294 2.97 13.66 3.04
C PRO A 294 4.22 14.43 2.62
N PHE A 295 5.42 13.93 2.94
CA PHE A 295 6.64 14.72 2.73
C PHE A 295 7.04 14.78 1.27
N VAL A 296 7.10 13.65 0.59
CA VAL A 296 7.46 13.60 -0.83
C VAL A 296 6.40 14.26 -1.71
N THR A 297 5.13 14.09 -1.37
CA THR A 297 4.03 14.67 -2.16
C THR A 297 3.96 16.18 -1.98
N GLU A 298 4.12 16.72 -0.77
CA GLU A 298 4.17 18.16 -0.53
C GLU A 298 5.37 18.80 -1.25
N HIS A 299 6.54 18.14 -1.18
CA HIS A 299 7.71 18.65 -1.85
C HIS A 299 7.55 18.70 -3.37
N ILE A 300 6.94 17.67 -3.97
CA ILE A 300 6.65 17.67 -5.42
C ILE A 300 5.60 18.74 -5.75
N TRP A 301 4.56 18.86 -4.92
CA TRP A 301 3.48 19.83 -5.10
C TRP A 301 4.00 21.27 -5.13
N SER A 302 4.97 21.62 -4.31
CA SER A 302 5.58 22.95 -4.31
C SER A 302 6.24 23.37 -5.63
N HIS A 303 6.40 22.43 -6.57
CA HIS A 303 6.87 22.71 -7.94
C HIS A 303 5.71 22.84 -8.96
N LEU A 304 4.48 22.51 -8.55
CA LEU A 304 3.26 22.67 -9.35
C LEU A 304 2.48 23.92 -8.93
N ASP A 305 2.36 24.12 -7.62
CA ASP A 305 1.68 25.28 -7.01
C ASP A 305 2.50 25.74 -5.80
N ASP A 306 2.97 27.00 -5.80
CA ASP A 306 3.75 27.60 -4.72
C ASP A 306 2.91 28.44 -3.75
N HIS A 307 1.60 28.52 -3.99
CA HIS A 307 0.69 29.39 -3.23
C HIS A 307 -0.08 28.64 -2.14
N GLU A 308 -0.37 27.36 -2.34
CA GLU A 308 -1.18 26.56 -1.41
C GLU A 308 -0.47 25.26 -1.04
N LEU A 309 -0.51 24.92 0.26
CA LEU A 309 -0.01 23.63 0.71
C LEU A 309 -0.94 22.49 0.23
N LEU A 310 -0.39 21.39 -0.24
CA LEU A 310 -1.16 20.23 -0.65
C LEU A 310 -2.07 19.70 0.47
N MET A 311 -1.61 19.76 1.73
CA MET A 311 -2.42 19.36 2.88
C MET A 311 -3.69 20.20 3.08
N ALA A 312 -3.76 21.43 2.54
CA ALA A 312 -4.94 22.30 2.57
C ALA A 312 -5.78 22.18 1.30
N HIS A 313 -5.26 21.50 0.28
CA HIS A 313 -5.95 21.31 -0.98
C HIS A 313 -7.18 20.40 -0.82
N ALA A 314 -8.25 20.73 -1.57
CA ALA A 314 -9.47 19.94 -1.52
C ALA A 314 -9.26 18.52 -2.10
N TRP A 315 -9.89 17.52 -1.46
CA TRP A 315 -9.94 16.19 -2.02
C TRP A 315 -10.64 16.21 -3.39
N PRO A 316 -9.98 15.70 -4.45
CA PRO A 316 -10.55 15.78 -5.78
C PRO A 316 -11.80 14.90 -5.90
N VAL A 317 -12.76 15.39 -6.67
CA VAL A 317 -13.99 14.65 -7.01
C VAL A 317 -14.15 14.67 -8.52
N MET A 318 -14.06 13.50 -9.14
CA MET A 318 -14.01 13.31 -10.59
C MET A 318 -15.39 13.42 -11.27
N ARG A 319 -16.23 14.36 -10.85
CA ARG A 319 -17.60 14.53 -11.39
C ARG A 319 -17.69 14.95 -12.86
N MET A 320 -16.57 15.35 -13.44
CA MET A 320 -16.50 15.88 -14.83
C MET A 320 -16.02 14.85 -15.84
N LEU A 321 -15.58 13.68 -15.39
CA LEU A 321 -15.10 12.60 -16.26
C LEU A 321 -15.98 11.37 -16.08
N ASP A 322 -16.33 10.75 -17.19
CA ASP A 322 -17.06 9.49 -17.20
C ASP A 322 -16.10 8.31 -17.40
N LEU A 323 -16.54 7.13 -16.98
CA LEU A 323 -15.85 5.89 -17.27
C LEU A 323 -15.93 5.57 -18.75
N ASP A 324 -14.80 5.32 -19.38
CA ASP A 324 -14.69 4.88 -20.78
C ASP A 324 -14.36 3.39 -20.85
N LEU A 325 -15.39 2.55 -20.69
CA LEU A 325 -15.26 1.09 -20.69
C LEU A 325 -14.74 0.55 -22.02
N GLU A 326 -15.05 1.22 -23.14
CA GLU A 326 -14.56 0.84 -24.46
C GLU A 326 -13.04 1.05 -24.52
N ALA A 327 -12.55 2.20 -24.09
CA ALA A 327 -11.11 2.47 -24.04
C ALA A 327 -10.36 1.53 -23.07
N GLU A 328 -10.97 1.17 -21.95
CA GLU A 328 -10.38 0.20 -21.02
C GLU A 328 -10.24 -1.19 -21.67
N THR A 329 -11.30 -1.69 -22.29
CA THR A 329 -11.30 -3.01 -22.96
C THR A 329 -10.31 -3.06 -24.12
N GLU A 330 -10.28 -2.01 -24.94
CA GLU A 330 -9.37 -1.92 -26.09
C GLU A 330 -7.90 -1.86 -25.62
N MET A 331 -7.61 -1.06 -24.58
CA MET A 331 -6.27 -0.95 -24.03
C MET A 331 -5.83 -2.24 -23.34
N GLU A 332 -6.70 -2.94 -22.64
CA GLU A 332 -6.42 -4.25 -22.04
C GLU A 332 -5.99 -5.28 -23.08
N SER A 333 -6.69 -5.32 -24.23
CA SER A 333 -6.33 -6.19 -25.33
C SER A 333 -4.95 -5.83 -25.93
N LEU A 334 -4.62 -4.54 -26.03
CA LEU A 334 -3.30 -4.09 -26.47
C LEU A 334 -2.19 -4.43 -25.47
N GLN A 335 -2.47 -4.29 -24.19
CA GLN A 335 -1.53 -4.66 -23.10
C GLN A 335 -1.25 -6.16 -23.13
N GLU A 336 -2.25 -6.99 -23.40
CA GLU A 336 -2.09 -8.43 -23.57
C GLU A 336 -1.12 -8.77 -24.69
N VAL A 337 -1.32 -8.21 -25.90
CA VAL A 337 -0.44 -8.39 -27.06
C VAL A 337 1.00 -7.97 -26.75
N ILE A 338 1.18 -6.75 -26.25
CA ILE A 338 2.50 -6.20 -25.97
C ILE A 338 3.21 -7.03 -24.89
N SER A 339 2.48 -7.45 -23.86
CA SER A 339 3.03 -8.29 -22.78
C SER A 339 3.41 -9.67 -23.30
N ALA A 340 2.60 -10.28 -24.18
CA ALA A 340 2.92 -11.56 -24.80
C ALA A 340 4.22 -11.47 -25.64
N ILE A 341 4.38 -10.42 -26.44
CA ILE A 341 5.62 -10.20 -27.22
C ILE A 341 6.81 -10.01 -26.26
N ARG A 342 6.69 -9.20 -25.23
CA ARG A 342 7.75 -8.98 -24.23
C ARG A 342 8.14 -10.26 -23.51
N ASN A 343 7.17 -11.11 -23.17
CA ASN A 343 7.39 -12.40 -22.55
C ASN A 343 8.15 -13.35 -23.46
N ILE A 344 7.75 -13.46 -24.73
CA ILE A 344 8.47 -14.26 -25.72
C ILE A 344 9.92 -13.77 -25.87
N ARG A 345 10.16 -12.45 -25.94
CA ARG A 345 11.50 -11.86 -25.96
C ARG A 345 12.33 -12.26 -24.74
N SER A 346 11.73 -12.18 -23.56
CA SER A 346 12.41 -12.53 -22.29
C SER A 346 12.76 -14.02 -22.22
N GLN A 347 11.82 -14.89 -22.60
CA GLN A 347 12.04 -16.35 -22.61
C GLN A 347 13.16 -16.76 -23.56
N ASN A 348 13.23 -16.10 -24.71
CA ASN A 348 14.25 -16.39 -25.74
C ASN A 348 15.49 -15.48 -25.61
N VAL A 349 15.67 -14.79 -24.47
CA VAL A 349 16.86 -13.98 -24.15
C VAL A 349 17.19 -12.93 -25.24
N VAL A 350 16.20 -12.40 -25.91
CA VAL A 350 16.38 -11.37 -26.95
C VAL A 350 16.87 -10.07 -26.33
N ALA A 351 17.99 -9.54 -26.79
CA ALA A 351 18.57 -8.30 -26.28
C ALA A 351 17.58 -7.14 -26.38
N PRO A 352 17.46 -6.25 -25.35
CA PRO A 352 16.47 -5.16 -25.34
C PRO A 352 16.52 -4.23 -26.56
N LYS A 353 17.71 -3.97 -27.09
CA LYS A 353 17.92 -3.09 -28.26
C LYS A 353 17.64 -3.76 -29.58
N LYS A 354 17.54 -5.09 -29.62
CA LYS A 354 17.33 -5.83 -30.86
C LYS A 354 15.87 -5.76 -31.27
N LYS A 355 15.60 -5.30 -32.46
CA LYS A 355 14.27 -5.26 -33.04
C LYS A 355 13.88 -6.64 -33.57
N ILE A 356 12.59 -6.94 -33.59
CA ILE A 356 12.05 -8.25 -33.96
C ILE A 356 10.94 -8.11 -35.01
N GLN A 357 10.69 -9.19 -35.72
CA GLN A 357 9.53 -9.32 -36.63
C GLN A 357 8.39 -10.00 -35.87
N VAL A 358 7.18 -9.48 -36.02
CA VAL A 358 5.98 -9.99 -35.34
C VAL A 358 4.85 -10.15 -36.33
N MET A 359 4.11 -11.26 -36.22
CA MET A 359 2.85 -11.47 -36.92
C MET A 359 1.72 -11.67 -35.89
N ILE A 360 0.54 -11.10 -36.23
CA ILE A 360 -0.66 -11.22 -35.39
C ILE A 360 -1.80 -11.78 -36.21
N ILE A 361 -2.47 -12.79 -35.66
CA ILE A 361 -3.72 -13.33 -36.21
C ILE A 361 -4.86 -12.91 -35.27
N GLY A 362 -5.93 -12.38 -35.85
CA GLY A 362 -7.11 -11.93 -35.07
C GLY A 362 -6.92 -10.58 -34.41
N GLY A 363 -7.95 -10.16 -33.67
CA GLY A 363 -8.00 -8.84 -33.05
C GLY A 363 -8.10 -7.67 -34.06
N ASN A 364 -8.34 -6.47 -33.54
CA ASN A 364 -8.39 -5.25 -34.35
C ASN A 364 -7.29 -4.27 -33.90
N PHE A 365 -6.03 -4.65 -34.16
CA PHE A 365 -4.85 -3.93 -33.66
C PHE A 365 -4.19 -3.02 -34.68
N GLN A 366 -4.70 -2.96 -35.93
CA GLN A 366 -4.09 -2.21 -37.06
C GLN A 366 -3.95 -0.71 -36.74
N ALA A 367 -4.96 -0.14 -36.10
CA ALA A 367 -4.95 1.28 -35.72
C ALA A 367 -3.88 1.61 -34.67
N HIS A 368 -3.38 0.60 -33.95
CA HIS A 368 -2.42 0.73 -32.83
C HIS A 368 -1.05 0.12 -33.12
N SER A 369 -0.77 -0.19 -34.41
CA SER A 369 0.50 -0.80 -34.84
C SER A 369 1.72 -0.05 -34.31
N THR A 370 1.75 1.28 -34.44
CA THR A 370 2.85 2.13 -33.96
C THR A 370 3.09 1.98 -32.44
N MET A 371 2.03 1.84 -31.64
CA MET A 371 2.12 1.64 -30.21
C MET A 371 2.74 0.27 -29.90
N ILE A 372 2.29 -0.79 -30.55
CA ILE A 372 2.83 -2.14 -30.40
C ILE A 372 4.32 -2.17 -30.79
N GLU A 373 4.66 -1.59 -31.95
CA GLU A 373 6.04 -1.51 -32.45
C GLU A 373 6.96 -0.80 -31.46
N SER A 374 6.53 0.35 -30.95
CA SER A 374 7.31 1.15 -30.02
C SER A 374 7.52 0.44 -28.68
N LEU A 375 6.44 -0.05 -28.07
CA LEU A 375 6.48 -0.60 -26.70
C LEU A 375 7.02 -2.02 -26.62
N ALA A 376 6.87 -2.83 -27.67
CA ALA A 376 7.38 -4.19 -27.73
C ALA A 376 8.74 -4.32 -28.45
N GLY A 377 9.26 -3.22 -29.02
CA GLY A 377 10.53 -3.23 -29.73
C GLY A 377 10.46 -4.02 -31.04
N VAL A 378 9.37 -3.84 -31.80
CA VAL A 378 9.12 -4.49 -33.09
C VAL A 378 9.61 -3.59 -34.22
N GLU A 379 10.17 -4.16 -35.29
CA GLU A 379 10.59 -3.46 -36.50
C GLU A 379 9.65 -3.72 -37.66
N GLY A 380 9.03 -4.90 -37.70
CA GLY A 380 8.05 -5.28 -38.69
C GLY A 380 6.87 -5.98 -38.02
N LEU A 381 5.72 -5.31 -38.08
CA LEU A 381 4.44 -5.84 -37.61
C LEU A 381 3.55 -6.14 -38.78
N THR A 382 3.09 -7.39 -38.90
CA THR A 382 2.22 -7.83 -39.99
C THR A 382 0.97 -8.50 -39.43
N PHE A 383 -0.17 -8.22 -40.00
CA PHE A 383 -1.45 -8.87 -39.67
C PHE A 383 -1.75 -9.93 -40.73
N VAL A 384 -1.94 -11.18 -40.29
CA VAL A 384 -2.09 -12.32 -41.14
C VAL A 384 -3.33 -13.15 -40.79
N THR A 385 -3.80 -14.00 -41.66
CA THR A 385 -4.95 -14.89 -41.44
C THR A 385 -4.55 -16.33 -41.13
N GLU A 386 -3.29 -16.70 -41.46
CA GLU A 386 -2.78 -18.04 -41.30
C GLU A 386 -1.45 -17.99 -40.52
N PRO A 387 -1.12 -19.03 -39.74
CA PRO A 387 0.15 -19.11 -39.02
C PRO A 387 1.34 -19.09 -39.97
N PRO A 388 2.44 -18.38 -39.61
CA PRO A 388 3.65 -18.36 -40.39
C PRO A 388 4.33 -19.73 -40.41
N THR A 389 5.06 -20.02 -41.52
CA THR A 389 5.93 -21.20 -41.65
C THR A 389 7.35 -20.84 -41.19
N GLY A 390 8.07 -21.78 -40.54
CA GLY A 390 9.43 -21.57 -40.08
C GLY A 390 9.53 -21.47 -38.54
N GLU A 391 10.64 -20.89 -38.03
CA GLU A 391 10.93 -20.81 -36.58
C GLU A 391 10.28 -19.56 -35.98
N TRP A 392 9.13 -19.74 -35.39
CA TRP A 392 8.37 -18.70 -34.71
C TRP A 392 7.99 -19.17 -33.31
N ALA A 393 8.24 -18.33 -32.31
CA ALA A 393 7.63 -18.50 -31.00
C ALA A 393 6.23 -17.87 -31.02
N SER A 394 5.26 -18.49 -30.37
CA SER A 394 3.89 -18.00 -30.36
C SER A 394 3.29 -17.92 -28.96
N ALA A 395 2.29 -17.05 -28.81
CA ALA A 395 1.42 -16.99 -27.64
C ALA A 395 -0.03 -16.82 -28.10
N VAL A 396 -0.93 -17.47 -27.37
CA VAL A 396 -2.38 -17.33 -27.56
C VAL A 396 -2.85 -16.11 -26.79
N LEU A 397 -3.70 -15.31 -27.41
CA LEU A 397 -4.34 -14.12 -26.87
C LEU A 397 -5.84 -14.38 -26.69
N SER A 398 -6.52 -13.56 -25.92
CA SER A 398 -7.98 -13.63 -25.76
C SER A 398 -8.71 -13.56 -27.11
N ASN A 399 -8.22 -12.72 -28.05
CA ASN A 399 -8.83 -12.44 -29.34
C ASN A 399 -7.91 -12.78 -30.52
N GLY A 400 -7.00 -13.73 -30.38
CA GLY A 400 -6.11 -14.09 -31.48
C GLY A 400 -4.83 -14.81 -31.08
N GLN A 401 -3.79 -14.62 -31.86
CA GLN A 401 -2.48 -15.24 -31.62
C GLN A 401 -1.37 -14.33 -32.13
N VAL A 402 -0.28 -14.27 -31.38
CA VAL A 402 0.92 -13.52 -31.76
C VAL A 402 2.07 -14.49 -32.05
N PHE A 403 2.84 -14.18 -33.07
CA PHE A 403 4.03 -14.91 -33.50
C PHE A 403 5.23 -13.97 -33.53
N VAL A 404 6.34 -14.38 -32.97
CA VAL A 404 7.60 -13.65 -32.94
C VAL A 404 8.66 -14.48 -33.66
N SER A 405 9.28 -13.91 -34.69
CA SER A 405 10.36 -14.58 -35.38
C SER A 405 11.56 -14.79 -34.48
N LEU A 406 12.09 -15.98 -34.45
CA LEU A 406 13.33 -16.33 -33.73
C LEU A 406 14.56 -16.31 -34.64
N GLU A 407 14.40 -16.07 -35.92
CA GLU A 407 15.46 -16.09 -36.94
C GLU A 407 16.55 -15.05 -36.60
N GLY A 408 17.78 -15.52 -36.42
CA GLY A 408 18.93 -14.68 -36.07
C GLY A 408 18.86 -14.00 -34.72
N LEU A 409 17.93 -14.40 -33.82
CA LEU A 409 17.72 -13.80 -32.51
C LEU A 409 18.34 -14.59 -31.36
N ILE A 410 18.52 -15.89 -31.55
CA ILE A 410 19.03 -16.79 -30.52
C ILE A 410 20.55 -16.60 -30.46
N ASP A 411 21.03 -16.03 -29.35
CA ASP A 411 22.43 -16.03 -28.98
C ASP A 411 22.74 -17.40 -28.35
N HIS A 412 23.08 -18.37 -29.19
CA HIS A 412 23.33 -19.76 -28.78
C HIS A 412 24.36 -19.87 -27.66
N GLU A 413 25.32 -18.93 -27.53
CA GLU A 413 26.27 -18.89 -26.43
C GLU A 413 25.63 -18.53 -25.09
N LYS A 414 24.71 -17.53 -25.11
CA LYS A 414 24.01 -17.12 -23.89
C LYS A 414 22.93 -18.12 -23.47
N GLU A 415 22.24 -18.71 -24.42
CA GLU A 415 21.26 -19.76 -24.16
C GLU A 415 21.95 -20.99 -23.55
N SER A 416 23.07 -21.42 -24.12
CA SER A 416 23.92 -22.50 -23.56
C SER A 416 24.47 -22.15 -22.19
N ALA A 417 24.86 -20.88 -21.96
CA ALA A 417 25.34 -20.41 -20.65
C ALA A 417 24.21 -20.40 -19.59
N LYS A 418 23.02 -19.97 -19.96
CA LYS A 418 21.81 -19.96 -19.08
C LYS A 418 21.40 -21.38 -18.74
N MET A 419 21.36 -22.29 -19.73
CA MET A 419 21.03 -23.68 -19.54
C MET A 419 22.07 -24.38 -18.65
N LYS A 420 23.37 -24.11 -18.83
CA LYS A 420 24.43 -24.62 -17.96
C LYS A 420 24.33 -24.11 -16.52
N ALA A 421 23.94 -22.84 -16.33
CA ALA A 421 23.71 -22.29 -15.00
C ALA A 421 22.50 -22.95 -14.32
N GLU A 422 21.38 -23.11 -15.04
CA GLU A 422 20.17 -23.75 -14.53
C GLU A 422 20.40 -25.22 -14.18
N VAL A 423 21.15 -25.96 -15.01
CA VAL A 423 21.58 -27.32 -14.73
C VAL A 423 22.42 -27.40 -13.45
N LYS A 424 23.39 -26.48 -13.30
CA LYS A 424 24.25 -26.41 -12.12
C LYS A 424 23.48 -26.10 -10.84
N ASP A 425 22.51 -25.20 -10.91
CA ASP A 425 21.66 -24.85 -9.77
C ASP A 425 20.74 -26.00 -9.37
N LEU A 426 20.16 -26.71 -10.35
CA LEU A 426 19.35 -27.91 -10.13
C LEU A 426 20.19 -29.05 -9.54
N GLU A 427 21.42 -29.29 -10.03
CA GLU A 427 22.33 -30.27 -9.47
C GLU A 427 22.70 -29.93 -8.02
N GLY A 428 22.98 -28.65 -7.72
CA GLY A 428 23.22 -28.15 -6.38
C GLY A 428 22.03 -28.36 -5.44
N TYR A 429 20.83 -28.08 -5.92
CA TYR A 429 19.59 -28.30 -5.19
C TYR A 429 19.35 -29.80 -4.92
N ILE A 430 19.44 -30.63 -5.95
CA ILE A 430 19.29 -32.10 -5.84
C ILE A 430 20.28 -32.66 -4.83
N LYS A 431 21.56 -32.27 -4.88
CA LYS A 431 22.60 -32.70 -3.94
C LYS A 431 22.25 -32.26 -2.50
N SER A 432 21.82 -31.05 -2.30
CA SER A 432 21.42 -30.51 -0.97
C SER A 432 20.25 -31.29 -0.39
N VAL A 433 19.18 -31.52 -1.18
CA VAL A 433 17.95 -32.19 -0.73
C VAL A 433 18.24 -33.69 -0.50
N THR A 434 19.02 -34.32 -1.37
CA THR A 434 19.44 -35.71 -1.20
C THR A 434 20.23 -35.90 0.10
N SER A 435 21.24 -35.06 0.37
CA SER A 435 22.01 -35.10 1.61
C SER A 435 21.15 -34.93 2.87
N LYS A 436 20.12 -34.07 2.82
CA LYS A 436 19.18 -33.91 3.93
C LYS A 436 18.29 -35.15 4.14
N LEU A 437 17.86 -35.78 3.06
CA LEU A 437 17.03 -37.01 3.12
C LEU A 437 17.81 -38.24 3.52
N GLU A 438 19.12 -38.28 3.29
CA GLU A 438 20.04 -39.34 3.72
C GLU A 438 20.48 -39.18 5.18
N ASN A 439 20.31 -37.98 5.75
CA ASN A 439 20.61 -37.74 7.17
C ASN A 439 19.54 -38.40 8.06
N VAL A 440 19.90 -39.51 8.69
CA VAL A 440 19.02 -40.30 9.57
C VAL A 440 18.51 -39.48 10.78
N GLU A 441 19.32 -38.55 11.29
CA GLU A 441 18.92 -37.70 12.39
C GLU A 441 17.85 -36.68 11.98
N PHE A 442 17.92 -36.15 10.77
CA PHE A 442 16.90 -35.26 10.21
C PHE A 442 15.61 -36.02 9.92
N THR A 443 15.69 -37.16 9.20
CA THR A 443 14.50 -37.91 8.78
C THR A 443 13.74 -38.54 9.92
N SER A 444 14.40 -38.81 11.05
CA SER A 444 13.75 -39.37 12.26
C SER A 444 13.08 -38.30 13.15
N LYS A 445 13.51 -37.01 13.06
CA LYS A 445 12.98 -35.91 13.87
C LYS A 445 11.98 -35.01 13.09
N ALA A 446 12.03 -34.99 11.78
CA ALA A 446 11.18 -34.18 10.94
C ALA A 446 9.76 -34.75 10.81
N PRO A 447 8.70 -33.96 10.75
CA PRO A 447 7.34 -34.44 10.48
C PRO A 447 7.27 -35.20 9.16
N GLU A 448 6.53 -36.32 9.13
CA GLU A 448 6.43 -37.20 7.97
C GLU A 448 5.96 -36.46 6.69
N ALA A 449 5.06 -35.50 6.83
CA ALA A 449 4.59 -34.64 5.74
C ALA A 449 5.71 -33.78 5.12
N VAL A 450 6.68 -33.33 5.90
CA VAL A 450 7.82 -32.54 5.41
C VAL A 450 8.79 -33.44 4.63
N VAL A 451 9.05 -34.64 5.13
CA VAL A 451 9.92 -35.62 4.45
C VAL A 451 9.28 -36.05 3.12
N ALA A 452 7.98 -36.30 3.10
CA ALA A 452 7.23 -36.66 1.89
C ALA A 452 7.27 -35.51 0.84
N SER A 453 7.01 -34.29 1.24
CA SER A 453 7.09 -33.09 0.35
C SER A 453 8.51 -32.88 -0.22
N MET A 454 9.55 -33.13 0.57
CA MET A 454 10.94 -33.03 0.10
C MET A 454 11.28 -34.13 -0.91
N ARG A 455 10.75 -35.35 -0.75
CA ARG A 455 10.93 -36.44 -1.72
C ARG A 455 10.24 -36.13 -3.05
N GLU A 456 9.04 -35.56 -3.00
CA GLU A 456 8.30 -35.16 -4.20
C GLU A 456 9.03 -34.06 -4.97
N LYS A 457 9.48 -33.01 -4.29
CA LYS A 457 10.30 -31.94 -4.89
C LYS A 457 11.62 -32.43 -5.47
N LEU A 458 12.24 -33.43 -4.82
CA LEU A 458 13.46 -34.06 -5.35
C LEU A 458 13.18 -34.82 -6.65
N LYS A 459 12.02 -35.50 -6.74
CA LYS A 459 11.57 -36.19 -7.94
C LYS A 459 11.34 -35.20 -9.08
N GLU A 460 10.58 -34.15 -8.83
CA GLU A 460 10.32 -33.07 -9.81
C GLU A 460 11.62 -32.42 -10.31
N ALA A 461 12.56 -32.13 -9.40
CA ALA A 461 13.85 -31.55 -9.77
C ALA A 461 14.69 -32.48 -10.65
N ARG A 462 14.67 -33.81 -10.39
CA ARG A 462 15.35 -34.79 -11.23
C ARG A 462 14.73 -34.90 -12.60
N GLU A 463 13.41 -34.98 -12.71
CA GLU A 463 12.67 -34.99 -13.96
C GLU A 463 12.92 -33.73 -14.80
N LYS A 464 13.02 -32.58 -14.13
CA LYS A 464 13.36 -31.31 -14.79
C LYS A 464 14.81 -31.32 -15.31
N LEU A 465 15.75 -31.83 -14.52
CA LEU A 465 17.15 -31.93 -14.92
C LEU A 465 17.32 -32.89 -16.14
N GLU A 466 16.61 -34.02 -16.14
CA GLU A 466 16.63 -34.97 -17.25
C GLU A 466 16.12 -34.35 -18.55
N ARG A 467 15.04 -33.55 -18.49
CA ARG A 467 14.50 -32.81 -19.65
C ARG A 467 15.43 -31.70 -20.17
N LEU A 468 16.28 -31.13 -19.32
CA LEU A 468 17.25 -30.10 -19.73
C LEU A 468 18.53 -30.69 -20.30
N CYS A 469 18.81 -31.97 -20.03
CA CYS A 469 19.99 -32.66 -20.52
C CYS A 469 19.72 -33.54 -21.78
N THR A 470 18.45 -33.71 -22.17
CA THR A 470 18.00 -34.32 -23.42
C THR A 470 17.78 -33.29 -24.50
#